data_8affaa991b03b5fdb39ab3b2d1f390e4
#
_entry.id   8affaa991b03b5fdb39ab3b2d1f390e4
#
_cell.length_a   1.000
_cell.length_b   1.000
_cell.length_c   1.000
_cell.angle_alpha   90.00
_cell.angle_beta   90.00
_cell.angle_gamma   90.00
#
_symmetry.space_group_name_H-M   'P 1'
#
loop_
_entity.id
_entity.type
_entity.pdbx_description
1 polymer ?
#
loop_
_entity_poly.entity_id
_entity_poly.type
_entity_poly.pdbx_seq_one_letter_code
_entity_poly.pdbx_strand_id
1 'polypeptide(L)'
;MDITSFYMTLYHTMSVHSLVVGEGSFGCVHTPPLKCKNARQVIDESKVSKILKIKNANDELKEFGLIGRADKGKDFHLGLPNSCEPDDNPIIRNSVNKCQNFSGHLMKDYKLLLLENGGMDFAKFENKYAKMHPTTSSRRALETFWLDMSRMFHGLLVLQEKGMIHKDTKPQNMVYNEDTGRSNFIDFGLMTTKREFMNTSFISNWWSRPPETELLGKNEFTRFAVLNENKRREYIDKLRNVFLDKHYALFHFIYNRRLDGDIGEFLQNKLIE
;
A
#
# COMPACT_ATOMS: atom_id res chain seq x y z
N MET A 1 -11.40 49.87 4.86
CA MET A 1 -10.82 48.60 4.35
C MET A 1 -10.75 47.64 5.52
N ASP A 2 -11.54 46.62 5.46
CA ASP A 2 -11.74 45.70 6.59
C ASP A 2 -10.53 44.76 6.70
N ILE A 3 -9.89 44.72 7.88
CA ILE A 3 -8.69 43.91 8.17
C ILE A 3 -8.94 42.43 7.93
N THR A 4 -10.16 41.97 8.12
CA THR A 4 -10.60 40.61 7.82
C THR A 4 -10.52 40.27 6.33
N SER A 5 -10.85 41.22 5.45
CA SER A 5 -10.74 41.05 4.00
C SER A 5 -9.29 40.97 3.53
N PHE A 6 -8.38 41.70 4.20
CA PHE A 6 -6.94 41.66 3.87
C PHE A 6 -6.29 40.36 4.31
N TYR A 7 -6.65 39.81 5.46
CA TYR A 7 -6.17 38.47 5.89
C TYR A 7 -6.71 37.35 5.03
N MET A 8 -7.97 37.38 4.62
CA MET A 8 -8.55 36.41 3.69
C MET A 8 -7.86 36.44 2.32
N THR A 9 -7.48 37.60 1.82
CA THR A 9 -6.77 37.73 0.53
C THR A 9 -5.32 37.25 0.63
N LEU A 10 -4.65 37.42 1.78
CA LEU A 10 -3.29 36.92 2.01
C LEU A 10 -3.25 35.37 2.12
N TYR A 11 -4.26 34.76 2.71
CA TYR A 11 -4.36 33.27 2.74
C TYR A 11 -4.62 32.68 1.36
N HIS A 12 -5.25 33.42 0.43
CA HIS A 12 -5.50 32.94 -0.94
C HIS A 12 -4.28 33.02 -1.87
N THR A 13 -3.22 33.71 -1.48
CA THR A 13 -2.01 33.91 -2.30
C THR A 13 -0.80 33.10 -1.82
N MET A 14 -0.89 32.41 -0.68
CA MET A 14 0.14 31.44 -0.32
C MET A 14 0.02 30.26 -1.28
N SER A 15 0.93 30.15 -2.23
CA SER A 15 1.06 28.99 -3.09
C SER A 15 1.34 27.77 -2.18
N VAL A 16 0.31 26.98 -1.93
CA VAL A 16 0.44 25.75 -1.15
C VAL A 16 1.36 24.81 -1.93
N HIS A 17 2.60 24.71 -1.50
CA HIS A 17 3.54 23.78 -2.08
C HIS A 17 3.10 22.35 -1.74
N SER A 18 2.79 21.59 -2.78
CA SER A 18 2.49 20.18 -2.63
C SER A 18 3.72 19.41 -2.16
N LEU A 19 3.54 18.56 -1.15
CA LEU A 19 4.59 17.73 -0.56
C LEU A 19 4.47 16.28 -1.07
N VAL A 20 5.62 15.65 -1.31
CA VAL A 20 5.66 14.21 -1.57
C VAL A 20 5.46 13.48 -0.23
N VAL A 21 4.37 12.72 -0.12
CA VAL A 21 4.00 11.95 1.09
C VAL A 21 4.20 10.46 0.93
N GLY A 22 4.37 10.01 -0.31
CA GLY A 22 4.67 8.62 -0.64
C GLY A 22 5.35 8.52 -1.99
N GLU A 23 6.26 7.56 -2.12
CA GLU A 23 6.98 7.28 -3.35
C GLU A 23 7.00 5.77 -3.58
N GLY A 24 6.60 5.35 -4.76
CA GLY A 24 6.59 3.96 -5.19
C GLY A 24 7.42 3.78 -6.47
N SER A 25 7.56 2.53 -6.90
CA SER A 25 8.35 2.18 -8.09
C SER A 25 7.91 2.89 -9.37
N PHE A 26 6.67 3.36 -9.44
CA PHE A 26 6.06 3.89 -10.67
C PHE A 26 5.61 5.35 -10.57
N GLY A 27 5.63 5.96 -9.39
CA GLY A 27 5.16 7.34 -9.21
C GLY A 27 5.19 7.84 -7.78
N CYS A 28 4.82 9.10 -7.61
CA CYS A 28 4.81 9.78 -6.32
C CYS A 28 3.40 10.23 -5.94
N VAL A 29 3.12 10.22 -4.64
CA VAL A 29 1.88 10.72 -4.05
C VAL A 29 2.15 12.09 -3.42
N HIS A 30 1.28 13.05 -3.74
CA HIS A 30 1.39 14.43 -3.31
C HIS A 30 0.18 14.85 -2.48
N THR A 31 0.43 15.62 -1.41
CA THR A 31 -0.59 16.31 -0.63
C THR A 31 -0.13 17.76 -0.35
N PRO A 32 -1.00 18.78 -0.48
CA PRO A 32 -2.28 18.72 -1.20
C PRO A 32 -2.10 18.24 -2.64
N PRO A 33 -3.18 17.82 -3.31
CA PRO A 33 -3.09 17.24 -4.65
C PRO A 33 -2.54 18.25 -5.67
N LEU A 34 -1.75 17.77 -6.62
CA LEU A 34 -1.31 18.55 -7.77
C LEU A 34 -2.51 18.92 -8.63
N LYS A 35 -2.46 20.09 -9.27
CA LYS A 35 -3.54 20.59 -10.11
C LYS A 35 -3.59 19.89 -11.46
N CYS A 36 -4.81 19.62 -11.90
CA CYS A 36 -5.08 19.22 -13.28
C CYS A 36 -4.98 20.42 -14.22
N LYS A 37 -4.52 20.17 -15.44
CA LYS A 37 -4.53 21.15 -16.53
C LYS A 37 -5.98 21.60 -16.80
N ASN A 38 -6.15 22.90 -16.96
CA ASN A 38 -7.46 23.53 -17.23
C ASN A 38 -8.52 23.38 -16.11
N ALA A 39 -8.16 22.89 -14.93
CA ALA A 39 -9.10 22.82 -13.84
C ALA A 39 -9.26 24.18 -13.16
N ARG A 40 -10.50 24.65 -13.05
CA ARG A 40 -10.88 25.76 -12.14
C ARG A 40 -10.90 25.31 -10.67
N GLN A 41 -10.04 24.38 -10.33
CA GLN A 41 -10.17 23.57 -9.13
C GLN A 41 -9.64 24.33 -7.91
N VAL A 42 -10.50 24.50 -6.94
CA VAL A 42 -10.11 24.73 -5.55
C VAL A 42 -9.33 23.49 -5.11
N ILE A 43 -8.19 23.68 -4.45
CA ILE A 43 -7.41 22.56 -3.89
C ILE A 43 -8.28 21.88 -2.84
N ASP A 44 -8.62 20.63 -3.08
CA ASP A 44 -9.38 19.79 -2.14
C ASP A 44 -8.38 19.02 -1.27
N GLU A 45 -8.14 19.52 -0.05
CA GLU A 45 -7.19 18.92 0.90
C GLU A 45 -7.62 17.53 1.40
N SER A 46 -8.89 17.14 1.19
CA SER A 46 -9.36 15.80 1.47
C SER A 46 -8.82 14.75 0.49
N LYS A 47 -8.11 15.20 -0.55
CA LYS A 47 -7.57 14.36 -1.61
C LYS A 47 -6.05 14.36 -1.64
N VAL A 48 -5.53 13.36 -2.31
CA VAL A 48 -4.13 13.25 -2.73
C VAL A 48 -4.07 13.07 -4.23
N SER A 49 -2.93 13.37 -4.84
CA SER A 49 -2.70 13.03 -6.25
C SER A 49 -1.50 12.11 -6.37
N LYS A 50 -1.63 11.06 -7.18
CA LYS A 50 -0.52 10.20 -7.60
C LYS A 50 -0.14 10.57 -9.02
N ILE A 51 1.11 10.98 -9.25
CA ILE A 51 1.64 11.26 -10.58
C ILE A 51 2.39 10.04 -11.12
N LEU A 52 2.03 9.60 -12.32
CA LEU A 52 2.60 8.41 -12.97
C LEU A 52 2.80 8.67 -14.45
N LYS A 53 3.73 7.92 -15.08
CA LYS A 53 3.75 7.83 -16.54
C LYS A 53 2.41 7.32 -17.07
N ILE A 54 1.96 7.83 -18.21
CA ILE A 54 0.63 7.52 -18.78
C ILE A 54 0.36 6.01 -18.84
N LYS A 55 1.36 5.22 -19.27
CA LYS A 55 1.22 3.76 -19.33
C LYS A 55 0.88 3.17 -17.95
N ASN A 56 1.68 3.52 -16.93
CA ASN A 56 1.50 3.00 -15.57
C ASN A 56 0.16 3.46 -14.97
N ALA A 57 -0.23 4.72 -15.21
CA ALA A 57 -1.51 5.23 -14.77
C ALA A 57 -2.69 4.48 -15.40
N ASN A 58 -2.61 4.15 -16.69
CA ASN A 58 -3.65 3.40 -17.38
C ASN A 58 -3.74 1.95 -16.88
N ASP A 59 -2.60 1.34 -16.55
CA ASP A 59 -2.57 0.00 -15.98
C ASP A 59 -3.17 0.02 -14.57
N GLU A 60 -2.79 0.97 -13.72
CA GLU A 60 -3.36 1.14 -12.38
C GLU A 60 -4.89 1.42 -12.41
N LEU A 61 -5.38 2.21 -13.39
CA LEU A 61 -6.82 2.43 -13.58
C LEU A 61 -7.59 1.15 -13.91
N LYS A 62 -6.99 0.22 -14.65
CA LYS A 62 -7.63 -1.09 -14.91
C LYS A 62 -7.76 -1.91 -13.63
N GLU A 63 -6.75 -1.86 -12.78
CA GLU A 63 -6.72 -2.56 -11.51
C GLU A 63 -7.73 -1.96 -10.53
N PHE A 64 -7.86 -0.64 -10.47
CA PHE A 64 -8.96 0.02 -9.77
C PHE A 64 -10.34 -0.43 -10.29
N GLY A 65 -10.46 -0.71 -11.59
CA GLY A 65 -11.67 -1.28 -12.16
C GLY A 65 -11.97 -2.70 -11.65
N LEU A 66 -10.95 -3.48 -11.28
CA LEU A 66 -11.14 -4.81 -10.66
C LEU A 66 -11.67 -4.67 -9.23
N ILE A 67 -11.01 -3.85 -8.39
CA ILE A 67 -11.43 -3.67 -7.00
C ILE A 67 -12.82 -3.04 -6.90
N GLY A 68 -13.14 -2.05 -7.75
CA GLY A 68 -14.47 -1.42 -7.77
C GLY A 68 -15.61 -2.37 -8.16
N ARG A 69 -15.30 -3.46 -8.87
CA ARG A 69 -16.29 -4.53 -9.12
C ARG A 69 -16.43 -5.47 -7.92
N ALA A 70 -15.35 -5.72 -7.18
CA ALA A 70 -15.36 -6.58 -6.02
C ALA A 70 -16.02 -5.91 -4.81
N ASP A 71 -15.72 -4.64 -4.60
CA ASP A 71 -16.16 -3.83 -3.46
C ASP A 71 -16.89 -2.56 -3.94
N LYS A 72 -18.15 -2.72 -4.35
CA LYS A 72 -19.00 -1.62 -4.81
C LYS A 72 -19.31 -0.61 -3.69
N GLY A 73 -19.35 -1.07 -2.45
CA GLY A 73 -19.64 -0.27 -1.27
C GLY A 73 -18.47 0.61 -0.83
N LYS A 74 -17.28 0.42 -1.37
CA LYS A 74 -16.04 1.03 -0.90
C LYS A 74 -15.77 0.71 0.57
N ASP A 75 -16.02 -0.54 0.95
CA ASP A 75 -15.95 -0.94 2.35
C ASP A 75 -14.50 -1.04 2.83
N PHE A 76 -13.54 -1.38 1.93
CA PHE A 76 -12.13 -1.57 2.28
C PHE A 76 -11.15 -0.94 1.28
N HIS A 77 -11.61 -0.06 0.39
CA HIS A 77 -10.76 0.77 -0.46
C HIS A 77 -11.27 2.21 -0.55
N LEU A 78 -10.42 3.14 -1.02
CA LEU A 78 -10.72 4.58 -1.06
C LEU A 78 -11.61 5.03 -2.24
N GLY A 79 -12.12 4.10 -3.02
CA GLY A 79 -12.86 4.41 -4.24
C GLY A 79 -11.99 4.48 -5.48
N LEU A 80 -12.64 4.76 -6.61
CA LEU A 80 -11.96 4.86 -7.90
C LEU A 80 -11.37 6.26 -8.07
N PRO A 81 -10.12 6.37 -8.58
CA PRO A 81 -9.52 7.66 -8.84
C PRO A 81 -10.17 8.37 -10.02
N ASN A 82 -10.25 9.69 -9.94
CA ASN A 82 -10.38 10.53 -11.11
C ASN A 82 -9.01 10.72 -11.76
N SER A 83 -8.94 10.80 -13.08
CA SER A 83 -7.67 11.02 -13.77
C SER A 83 -7.69 12.25 -14.66
N CYS A 84 -6.54 12.94 -14.74
CA CYS A 84 -6.38 14.12 -15.58
C CYS A 84 -4.93 14.29 -16.05
N GLU A 85 -4.72 15.21 -16.99
CA GLU A 85 -3.38 15.72 -17.30
C GLU A 85 -2.91 16.64 -16.17
N PRO A 86 -1.63 16.55 -15.72
CA PRO A 86 -1.07 17.51 -14.79
C PRO A 86 -0.96 18.89 -15.42
N ASP A 87 -1.19 19.93 -14.62
CA ASP A 87 -0.85 21.29 -15.02
C ASP A 87 0.67 21.46 -15.13
N ASP A 88 1.12 22.23 -16.13
CA ASP A 88 2.54 22.40 -16.47
C ASP A 88 3.05 23.78 -16.09
N ASN A 89 2.89 24.15 -14.84
CA ASN A 89 3.42 25.39 -14.30
C ASN A 89 4.69 25.17 -13.45
N PRO A 90 5.50 26.22 -13.18
CA PRO A 90 6.75 26.08 -12.42
C PRO A 90 6.58 25.50 -11.02
N ILE A 91 5.45 25.77 -10.35
CA ILE A 91 5.18 25.28 -8.98
C ILE A 91 4.98 23.76 -9.01
N ILE A 92 4.16 23.28 -9.94
CA ILE A 92 3.92 21.85 -10.14
C ILE A 92 5.20 21.12 -10.53
N ARG A 93 5.96 21.68 -11.48
CA ARG A 93 7.27 21.12 -11.87
C ARG A 93 8.22 21.02 -10.68
N ASN A 94 8.30 22.03 -9.85
CA ASN A 94 9.15 22.03 -8.64
C ASN A 94 8.70 20.98 -7.62
N SER A 95 7.38 20.78 -7.45
CA SER A 95 6.85 19.74 -6.56
C SER A 95 7.16 18.36 -7.10
N VAL A 96 7.01 18.13 -8.39
CA VAL A 96 7.25 16.85 -9.06
C VAL A 96 8.75 16.51 -9.12
N ASN A 97 9.63 17.49 -9.28
CA ASN A 97 11.09 17.30 -9.28
C ASN A 97 11.64 16.78 -7.93
N LYS A 98 10.86 16.81 -6.88
CA LYS A 98 11.21 16.19 -5.58
C LYS A 98 11.03 14.68 -5.58
N CYS A 99 10.37 14.11 -6.59
CA CYS A 99 10.22 12.67 -6.77
C CYS A 99 11.50 12.07 -7.35
N GLN A 100 12.03 11.04 -6.74
CA GLN A 100 13.28 10.38 -7.20
C GLN A 100 13.10 9.74 -8.58
N ASN A 101 11.91 9.23 -8.88
CA ASN A 101 11.59 8.56 -10.14
C ASN A 101 11.15 9.51 -11.26
N PHE A 102 11.17 10.82 -11.01
CA PHE A 102 10.78 11.84 -11.97
C PHE A 102 12.04 12.49 -12.56
N SER A 103 12.56 11.93 -13.63
CA SER A 103 13.76 12.47 -14.29
C SER A 103 13.47 12.92 -15.72
N GLY A 104 13.59 14.23 -15.97
CA GLY A 104 13.78 14.81 -17.30
C GLY A 104 12.66 14.65 -18.32
N HIS A 105 11.48 14.16 -17.96
CA HIS A 105 10.35 13.98 -18.85
C HIS A 105 9.46 15.22 -18.93
N LEU A 106 8.74 15.36 -20.05
CA LEU A 106 7.74 16.43 -20.20
C LEU A 106 6.48 16.08 -19.41
N MET A 107 5.80 17.09 -18.83
CA MET A 107 4.57 16.88 -18.05
C MET A 107 3.47 16.15 -18.86
N LYS A 108 3.43 16.31 -20.17
CA LYS A 108 2.53 15.62 -21.09
C LYS A 108 2.68 14.08 -21.10
N ASP A 109 3.81 13.57 -20.63
CA ASP A 109 4.08 12.13 -20.57
C ASP A 109 3.52 11.48 -19.30
N TYR A 110 2.93 12.31 -18.41
CA TYR A 110 2.39 11.90 -17.13
C TYR A 110 0.88 12.11 -17.04
N LYS A 111 0.28 11.38 -16.12
CA LYS A 111 -1.13 11.49 -15.74
C LYS A 111 -1.23 11.59 -14.22
N LEU A 112 -2.16 12.39 -13.74
CA LEU A 112 -2.55 12.43 -12.34
C LEU A 112 -3.71 11.48 -12.10
N LEU A 113 -3.63 10.74 -11.00
CA LEU A 113 -4.74 10.05 -10.38
C LEU A 113 -5.10 10.80 -9.10
N LEU A 114 -6.31 11.33 -9.02
CA LEU A 114 -6.83 12.00 -7.83
C LEU A 114 -7.59 10.98 -6.98
N LEU A 115 -7.14 10.80 -5.75
CA LEU A 115 -7.62 9.79 -4.81
C LEU A 115 -8.09 10.49 -3.53
N GLU A 116 -9.00 9.85 -2.80
CA GLU A 116 -9.31 10.26 -1.43
C GLU A 116 -8.08 10.07 -0.53
N ASN A 117 -7.92 10.98 0.44
CA ASN A 117 -6.83 10.88 1.40
C ASN A 117 -7.17 9.83 2.46
N GLY A 118 -6.53 8.69 2.40
CA GLY A 118 -6.73 7.59 3.34
C GLY A 118 -5.98 7.74 4.67
N GLY A 119 -5.33 8.88 4.91
CA GLY A 119 -4.50 9.08 6.09
C GLY A 119 -3.08 8.56 5.93
N MET A 120 -2.49 8.08 7.01
CA MET A 120 -1.11 7.55 7.01
C MET A 120 -1.09 6.04 6.78
N ASP A 121 0.00 5.54 6.19
CA ASP A 121 0.21 4.10 6.09
C ASP A 121 0.46 3.46 7.46
N PHE A 122 0.17 2.16 7.57
CA PHE A 122 0.26 1.44 8.84
C PHE A 122 1.68 1.43 9.43
N ALA A 123 2.72 1.46 8.60
CA ALA A 123 4.09 1.53 9.10
C ALA A 123 4.38 2.88 9.76
N LYS A 124 3.87 3.97 9.21
CA LYS A 124 3.94 5.30 9.83
C LYS A 124 3.08 5.39 11.09
N PHE A 125 1.88 4.81 11.05
CA PHE A 125 0.99 4.73 12.21
C PHE A 125 1.66 3.98 13.37
N GLU A 126 2.21 2.80 13.12
CA GLU A 126 2.98 2.03 14.09
C GLU A 126 4.13 2.86 14.68
N ASN A 127 4.96 3.47 13.82
CA ASN A 127 6.10 4.29 14.25
C ASN A 127 5.66 5.51 15.10
N LYS A 128 4.52 6.11 14.80
CA LYS A 128 3.93 7.21 15.58
C LYS A 128 3.61 6.73 16.99
N TYR A 129 2.84 5.64 17.11
CA TYR A 129 2.35 5.17 18.40
C TYR A 129 3.42 4.43 19.22
N ALA A 130 4.39 3.78 18.59
CA ALA A 130 5.51 3.15 19.29
C ALA A 130 6.42 4.16 20.04
N LYS A 131 6.42 5.42 19.61
CA LYS A 131 7.21 6.51 20.23
C LYS A 131 6.41 7.34 21.24
N MET A 132 5.10 7.15 21.31
CA MET A 132 4.24 7.92 22.20
C MET A 132 4.20 7.31 23.60
N HIS A 133 4.20 8.16 24.63
CA HIS A 133 3.86 7.70 25.98
C HIS A 133 2.38 7.30 26.03
N PRO A 134 2.04 6.19 26.72
CA PRO A 134 0.67 5.74 26.84
C PRO A 134 -0.20 6.80 27.54
N THR A 135 -1.17 7.35 26.84
CA THR A 135 -2.21 8.24 27.37
C THR A 135 -3.58 7.61 27.12
N THR A 136 -4.62 8.11 27.81
CA THR A 136 -5.99 7.68 27.54
C THR A 136 -6.37 7.90 26.08
N SER A 137 -5.95 9.02 25.49
CA SER A 137 -6.23 9.35 24.09
C SER A 137 -5.53 8.37 23.13
N SER A 138 -4.23 8.08 23.35
CA SER A 138 -3.50 7.14 22.49
C SER A 138 -4.04 5.71 22.60
N ARG A 139 -4.46 5.28 23.78
CA ARG A 139 -5.12 3.96 23.96
C ARG A 139 -6.42 3.89 23.18
N ARG A 140 -7.28 4.91 23.28
CA ARG A 140 -8.55 4.97 22.55
C ARG A 140 -8.33 4.96 21.03
N ALA A 141 -7.32 5.68 20.53
CA ALA A 141 -6.97 5.67 19.11
C ALA A 141 -6.55 4.26 18.64
N LEU A 142 -5.73 3.55 19.43
CA LEU A 142 -5.35 2.17 19.15
C LEU A 142 -6.53 1.20 19.21
N GLU A 143 -7.44 1.37 20.18
CA GLU A 143 -8.66 0.57 20.27
C GLU A 143 -9.52 0.75 19.01
N THR A 144 -9.75 2.00 18.58
CA THR A 144 -10.50 2.29 17.35
C THR A 144 -9.85 1.67 16.11
N PHE A 145 -8.53 1.77 16.01
CA PHE A 145 -7.77 1.12 14.94
C PHE A 145 -7.97 -0.40 14.93
N TRP A 146 -7.83 -1.07 16.07
CA TRP A 146 -7.98 -2.52 16.16
C TRP A 146 -9.41 -2.99 15.87
N LEU A 147 -10.41 -2.23 16.31
CA LEU A 147 -11.80 -2.52 15.97
C LEU A 147 -12.07 -2.44 14.46
N ASP A 148 -11.48 -1.44 13.80
CA ASP A 148 -11.62 -1.28 12.34
C ASP A 148 -10.86 -2.35 11.54
N MET A 149 -9.84 -3.00 12.11
CA MET A 149 -9.10 -4.07 11.44
C MET A 149 -9.98 -5.25 11.03
N SER A 150 -11.08 -5.50 11.75
CA SER A 150 -12.06 -6.54 11.37
C SER A 150 -12.60 -6.33 9.96
N ARG A 151 -12.79 -5.07 9.56
CA ARG A 151 -13.24 -4.68 8.22
C ARG A 151 -12.20 -5.00 7.14
N MET A 152 -10.91 -4.85 7.45
CA MET A 152 -9.83 -5.24 6.55
C MET A 152 -9.77 -6.74 6.32
N PHE A 153 -9.94 -7.55 7.38
CA PHE A 153 -10.04 -9.01 7.25
C PHE A 153 -11.27 -9.41 6.45
N HIS A 154 -12.42 -8.76 6.67
CA HIS A 154 -13.61 -8.97 5.85
C HIS A 154 -13.32 -8.64 4.37
N GLY A 155 -12.61 -7.55 4.10
CA GLY A 155 -12.18 -7.20 2.74
C GLY A 155 -11.36 -8.31 2.06
N LEU A 156 -10.43 -8.95 2.78
CA LEU A 156 -9.68 -10.08 2.25
C LEU A 156 -10.58 -11.28 1.95
N LEU A 157 -11.58 -11.57 2.78
CA LEU A 157 -12.56 -12.62 2.51
C LEU A 157 -13.38 -12.32 1.27
N VAL A 158 -13.85 -11.08 1.10
CA VAL A 158 -14.58 -10.65 -0.11
C VAL A 158 -13.71 -10.82 -1.36
N LEU A 159 -12.44 -10.43 -1.31
CA LEU A 159 -11.51 -10.64 -2.43
C LEU A 159 -11.36 -12.14 -2.74
N GLN A 160 -11.18 -12.97 -1.72
CA GLN A 160 -11.07 -14.43 -1.87
C GLN A 160 -12.33 -15.02 -2.52
N GLU A 161 -13.54 -14.66 -2.06
CA GLU A 161 -14.82 -15.10 -2.62
C GLU A 161 -14.99 -14.69 -4.09
N LYS A 162 -14.49 -13.50 -4.46
CA LYS A 162 -14.48 -13.02 -5.85
C LYS A 162 -13.34 -13.61 -6.68
N GLY A 163 -12.53 -14.49 -6.11
CA GLY A 163 -11.38 -15.09 -6.79
C GLY A 163 -10.28 -14.08 -7.12
N MET A 164 -10.13 -13.03 -6.32
CA MET A 164 -9.13 -11.95 -6.48
C MET A 164 -8.05 -12.07 -5.40
N ILE A 165 -6.85 -11.65 -5.75
CA ILE A 165 -5.68 -11.68 -4.87
C ILE A 165 -4.97 -10.33 -4.96
N HIS A 166 -4.77 -9.65 -3.83
CA HIS A 166 -4.07 -8.36 -3.77
C HIS A 166 -2.58 -8.49 -4.11
N LYS A 167 -1.93 -9.55 -3.67
CA LYS A 167 -0.50 -9.92 -3.85
C LYS A 167 0.55 -9.00 -3.20
N ASP A 168 0.20 -7.84 -2.71
CA ASP A 168 1.14 -6.92 -2.05
C ASP A 168 0.54 -6.33 -0.77
N THR A 169 -0.09 -7.20 0.04
CA THR A 169 -0.62 -6.83 1.35
C THR A 169 0.53 -6.65 2.34
N LYS A 170 0.88 -5.40 2.61
CA LYS A 170 1.94 -5.01 3.56
C LYS A 170 1.55 -3.71 4.25
N PRO A 171 2.16 -3.35 5.41
CA PRO A 171 1.79 -2.13 6.16
C PRO A 171 1.83 -0.84 5.33
N GLN A 172 2.74 -0.74 4.34
CA GLN A 172 2.84 0.42 3.47
C GLN A 172 1.68 0.52 2.46
N ASN A 173 0.97 -0.59 2.19
CA ASN A 173 -0.16 -0.65 1.25
C ASN A 173 -1.51 -0.72 1.98
N MET A 174 -1.52 -0.39 3.26
CA MET A 174 -2.71 -0.17 4.07
C MET A 174 -2.60 1.20 4.73
N VAL A 175 -3.66 1.98 4.68
CA VAL A 175 -3.71 3.32 5.27
C VAL A 175 -4.79 3.38 6.35
N TYR A 176 -4.57 4.23 7.34
CA TYR A 176 -5.53 4.53 8.40
C TYR A 176 -5.72 6.02 8.51
N ASN A 177 -6.96 6.43 8.45
CA ASN A 177 -7.37 7.82 8.67
C ASN A 177 -7.88 7.95 10.10
N GLU A 178 -7.13 8.66 10.94
CA GLU A 178 -7.45 8.83 12.36
C GLU A 178 -8.71 9.67 12.59
N ASP A 179 -9.04 10.59 11.67
CA ASP A 179 -10.21 11.46 11.79
C ASP A 179 -11.51 10.69 11.55
N THR A 180 -11.47 9.73 10.64
CA THR A 180 -12.63 8.89 10.29
C THR A 180 -12.63 7.54 10.99
N GLY A 181 -11.52 7.15 11.62
CA GLY A 181 -11.32 5.82 12.23
C GLY A 181 -11.34 4.67 11.22
N ARG A 182 -10.93 4.93 9.94
CA ARG A 182 -11.08 3.98 8.84
C ARG A 182 -9.74 3.56 8.25
N SER A 183 -9.58 2.24 8.11
CA SER A 183 -8.47 1.62 7.36
C SER A 183 -8.90 1.31 5.93
N ASN A 184 -7.97 1.33 4.98
CA ASN A 184 -8.26 0.95 3.59
C ASN A 184 -7.02 0.31 2.95
N PHE A 185 -7.24 -0.63 2.04
CA PHE A 185 -6.20 -1.08 1.12
C PHE A 185 -5.93 -0.03 0.05
N ILE A 186 -4.68 0.10 -0.31
CA ILE A 186 -4.20 0.93 -1.42
C ILE A 186 -3.20 0.14 -2.26
N ASP A 187 -2.83 0.71 -3.42
CA ASP A 187 -1.85 0.13 -4.34
C ASP A 187 -2.24 -1.27 -4.85
N PHE A 188 -3.21 -1.29 -5.74
CA PHE A 188 -3.72 -2.51 -6.38
C PHE A 188 -2.88 -2.95 -7.59
N GLY A 189 -1.71 -2.34 -7.82
CA GLY A 189 -0.84 -2.54 -8.98
C GLY A 189 -0.33 -3.97 -9.21
N LEU A 190 -0.49 -4.85 -8.24
CA LEU A 190 -0.19 -6.27 -8.35
C LEU A 190 -1.42 -7.17 -8.23
N MET A 191 -2.63 -6.57 -8.14
CA MET A 191 -3.87 -7.35 -8.04
C MET A 191 -4.06 -8.25 -9.26
N THR A 192 -4.51 -9.47 -9.02
CA THR A 192 -4.74 -10.45 -10.06
C THR A 192 -5.91 -11.36 -9.70
N THR A 193 -6.42 -12.11 -10.66
CA THR A 193 -7.38 -13.16 -10.38
C THR A 193 -6.67 -14.44 -9.89
N LYS A 194 -7.33 -15.25 -9.07
CA LYS A 194 -6.85 -16.57 -8.66
C LYS A 194 -6.47 -17.42 -9.89
N ARG A 195 -7.28 -17.35 -10.95
CA ARG A 195 -7.03 -18.09 -12.19
C ARG A 195 -5.74 -17.67 -12.87
N GLU A 196 -5.50 -16.37 -13.01
CA GLU A 196 -4.27 -15.84 -13.61
C GLU A 196 -3.06 -16.18 -12.74
N PHE A 197 -3.19 -16.01 -11.42
CA PHE A 197 -2.14 -16.35 -10.46
C PHE A 197 -1.71 -17.82 -10.56
N MET A 198 -2.66 -18.74 -10.62
CA MET A 198 -2.38 -20.19 -10.74
C MET A 198 -1.78 -20.57 -12.10
N ASN A 199 -1.96 -19.74 -13.13
CA ASN A 199 -1.40 -20.00 -14.47
C ASN A 199 -0.06 -19.29 -14.73
N THR A 200 0.33 -18.35 -13.89
CA THR A 200 1.65 -17.70 -13.99
C THR A 200 2.72 -18.62 -13.45
N SER A 201 3.80 -18.84 -14.23
CA SER A 201 5.04 -19.36 -13.68
C SER A 201 5.55 -18.34 -12.66
N PHE A 202 5.49 -18.67 -11.39
CA PHE A 202 5.82 -17.75 -10.34
C PHE A 202 7.32 -17.48 -10.31
N ILE A 203 7.68 -16.25 -10.55
CA ILE A 203 9.06 -15.83 -10.48
C ILE A 203 9.09 -14.59 -9.61
N SER A 204 9.35 -14.71 -8.35
CA SER A 204 10.00 -13.61 -7.66
C SER A 204 10.24 -13.94 -6.20
N ASN A 205 11.48 -13.98 -5.88
CA ASN A 205 12.01 -14.01 -4.52
C ASN A 205 11.78 -12.65 -3.81
N TRP A 206 10.51 -12.20 -3.73
CA TRP A 206 10.21 -10.99 -2.99
C TRP A 206 10.23 -11.31 -1.49
N TRP A 207 11.06 -10.63 -0.75
CA TRP A 207 11.35 -10.90 0.66
C TRP A 207 10.12 -10.90 1.59
N SER A 208 9.06 -10.17 1.23
CA SER A 208 7.83 -10.05 2.04
C SER A 208 6.80 -11.15 1.78
N ARG A 209 7.08 -12.10 0.89
CA ARG A 209 6.13 -13.18 0.57
C ARG A 209 6.36 -14.39 1.45
N PRO A 210 5.28 -15.06 1.88
CA PRO A 210 5.40 -16.35 2.55
C PRO A 210 6.10 -17.36 1.65
N PRO A 211 6.96 -18.24 2.21
CA PRO A 211 7.71 -19.25 1.42
C PRO A 211 6.81 -20.18 0.62
N GLU A 212 5.61 -20.44 1.12
CA GLU A 212 4.61 -21.29 0.45
C GLU A 212 4.19 -20.72 -0.91
N THR A 213 4.35 -19.42 -1.14
CA THR A 213 4.02 -18.81 -2.43
C THR A 213 4.91 -19.32 -3.57
N GLU A 214 6.10 -19.85 -3.27
CA GLU A 214 6.95 -20.51 -4.27
C GLU A 214 6.32 -21.80 -4.80
N LEU A 215 5.46 -22.46 -4.03
CA LEU A 215 4.74 -23.69 -4.42
C LEU A 215 3.43 -23.39 -5.16
N LEU A 216 2.96 -22.16 -5.17
CA LEU A 216 1.68 -21.80 -5.80
C LEU A 216 1.79 -21.65 -7.32
N GLY A 217 2.99 -21.56 -7.89
CA GLY A 217 3.21 -21.60 -9.33
C GLY A 217 2.90 -22.97 -9.90
N LYS A 218 2.17 -23.03 -11.04
CA LYS A 218 1.77 -24.30 -11.67
C LYS A 218 2.95 -25.25 -11.91
N ASN A 219 4.07 -24.70 -12.38
CA ASN A 219 5.26 -25.51 -12.70
C ASN A 219 5.94 -26.04 -11.43
N GLU A 220 6.09 -25.22 -10.42
CA GLU A 220 6.70 -25.53 -9.14
C GLU A 220 5.84 -26.54 -8.38
N PHE A 221 4.53 -26.32 -8.33
CA PHE A 221 3.60 -27.27 -7.73
C PHE A 221 3.63 -28.64 -8.44
N THR A 222 3.62 -28.64 -9.78
CA THR A 222 3.70 -29.91 -10.54
C THR A 222 5.00 -30.65 -10.26
N ARG A 223 6.14 -29.94 -10.22
CA ARG A 223 7.43 -30.52 -9.86
C ARG A 223 7.42 -31.09 -8.43
N PHE A 224 6.89 -30.33 -7.49
CA PHE A 224 6.78 -30.76 -6.10
C PHE A 224 5.84 -31.96 -5.94
N ALA A 225 4.70 -31.97 -6.63
CA ALA A 225 3.69 -33.01 -6.53
C ALA A 225 4.18 -34.41 -6.96
N VAL A 226 5.12 -34.46 -7.90
CA VAL A 226 5.70 -35.74 -8.39
C VAL A 226 6.89 -36.21 -7.56
N LEU A 227 7.37 -35.44 -6.60
CA LEU A 227 8.46 -35.86 -5.72
C LEU A 227 7.97 -36.91 -4.73
N ASN A 228 8.85 -37.88 -4.40
CA ASN A 228 8.62 -38.78 -3.26
C ASN A 228 8.76 -38.01 -1.93
N GLU A 229 8.32 -38.60 -0.84
CA GLU A 229 8.26 -37.98 0.48
C GLU A 229 9.62 -37.40 0.94
N ASN A 230 10.70 -38.17 0.78
CA ASN A 230 12.03 -37.69 1.18
C ASN A 230 12.46 -36.42 0.41
N LYS A 231 12.26 -36.40 -0.91
CA LYS A 231 12.58 -35.26 -1.75
C LYS A 231 11.67 -34.07 -1.49
N ARG A 232 10.40 -34.31 -1.10
CA ARG A 232 9.51 -33.21 -0.65
C ARG A 232 10.02 -32.57 0.64
N ARG A 233 10.47 -33.40 1.60
CA ARG A 233 11.08 -32.89 2.85
C ARG A 233 12.32 -32.08 2.56
N GLU A 234 13.25 -32.60 1.76
CA GLU A 234 14.45 -31.83 1.35
C GLU A 234 14.11 -30.51 0.66
N TYR A 235 13.09 -30.49 -0.20
CA TYR A 235 12.64 -29.28 -0.87
C TYR A 235 12.07 -28.27 0.13
N ILE A 236 11.22 -28.68 1.07
CA ILE A 236 10.66 -27.84 2.12
C ILE A 236 11.76 -27.32 3.04
N ASP A 237 12.72 -28.15 3.44
CA ASP A 237 13.86 -27.73 4.27
C ASP A 237 14.72 -26.68 3.56
N LYS A 238 14.94 -26.82 2.26
CA LYS A 238 15.63 -25.81 1.45
C LYS A 238 14.88 -24.50 1.41
N LEU A 239 13.55 -24.51 1.20
CA LEU A 239 12.71 -23.31 1.23
C LEU A 239 12.74 -22.65 2.61
N ARG A 240 12.65 -23.44 3.68
CA ARG A 240 12.73 -22.96 5.05
C ARG A 240 14.06 -22.25 5.33
N ASN A 241 15.18 -22.83 4.93
CA ASN A 241 16.50 -22.24 5.14
C ASN A 241 16.63 -20.91 4.37
N VAL A 242 16.18 -20.85 3.12
CA VAL A 242 16.16 -19.59 2.34
C VAL A 242 15.27 -18.54 3.02
N PHE A 243 14.15 -18.95 3.59
CA PHE A 243 13.26 -18.04 4.32
C PHE A 243 13.91 -17.55 5.62
N LEU A 244 14.49 -18.44 6.40
CA LEU A 244 15.19 -18.09 7.64
C LEU A 244 16.35 -17.15 7.39
N ASP A 245 17.16 -17.39 6.36
CA ASP A 245 18.28 -16.51 5.99
C ASP A 245 17.78 -15.11 5.62
N LYS A 246 16.71 -15.00 4.83
CA LYS A 246 16.13 -13.73 4.42
C LYS A 246 15.49 -12.95 5.59
N HIS A 247 14.93 -13.67 6.55
CA HIS A 247 14.21 -13.07 7.68
C HIS A 247 14.98 -13.17 9.00
N TYR A 248 16.27 -13.51 8.95
CA TYR A 248 17.11 -13.65 10.14
C TYR A 248 17.03 -12.42 11.06
N ALA A 249 17.06 -11.23 10.50
CA ALA A 249 16.96 -9.99 11.27
C ALA A 249 15.61 -9.89 12.03
N LEU A 250 14.51 -10.31 11.42
CA LEU A 250 13.18 -10.32 12.05
C LEU A 250 13.13 -11.38 13.16
N PHE A 251 13.60 -12.60 12.90
CA PHE A 251 13.65 -13.67 13.90
C PHE A 251 14.58 -13.32 15.06
N HIS A 252 15.76 -12.74 14.76
CA HIS A 252 16.68 -12.27 15.78
C HIS A 252 16.09 -11.14 16.63
N PHE A 253 15.32 -10.24 16.02
CA PHE A 253 14.60 -9.18 16.73
C PHE A 253 13.49 -9.76 17.62
N ILE A 254 12.68 -10.68 17.13
CA ILE A 254 11.63 -11.36 17.90
C ILE A 254 12.24 -12.15 19.06
N TYR A 255 13.29 -12.93 18.79
CA TYR A 255 13.98 -13.76 19.77
C TYR A 255 14.67 -12.95 20.88
N ASN A 256 15.36 -11.86 20.51
CA ASN A 256 16.11 -11.04 21.48
C ASN A 256 15.21 -10.09 22.31
N ARG A 257 13.97 -9.85 21.90
CA ARG A 257 13.05 -9.02 22.68
C ARG A 257 12.36 -9.76 23.83
N ARG A 258 12.88 -10.91 24.27
CA ARG A 258 12.29 -11.66 25.39
C ARG A 258 10.76 -11.74 25.30
N LEU A 259 10.25 -12.16 24.17
CA LEU A 259 8.97 -12.81 24.18
C LEU A 259 9.18 -14.03 25.04
N ASP A 260 8.42 -14.14 26.14
CA ASP A 260 8.51 -15.28 27.07
C ASP A 260 8.65 -16.55 26.24
N GLY A 261 9.52 -17.48 26.68
CA GLY A 261 10.03 -18.63 25.91
C GLY A 261 8.99 -19.38 25.10
N ASP A 262 7.75 -19.41 25.56
CA ASP A 262 6.60 -20.05 24.94
C ASP A 262 6.23 -19.50 23.54
N ILE A 263 6.38 -18.20 23.27
CA ILE A 263 6.02 -17.62 21.96
C ILE A 263 7.13 -17.91 20.95
N GLY A 264 8.39 -17.86 21.36
CA GLY A 264 9.52 -18.20 20.49
C GLY A 264 9.45 -19.68 20.06
N GLU A 265 9.15 -20.57 21.01
CA GLU A 265 8.97 -22.00 20.78
C GLU A 265 7.72 -22.28 19.94
N PHE A 266 6.60 -21.59 20.21
CA PHE A 266 5.38 -21.66 19.42
C PHE A 266 5.61 -21.25 17.97
N LEU A 267 6.31 -20.15 17.71
CA LEU A 267 6.61 -19.68 16.36
C LEU A 267 7.58 -20.64 15.63
N GLN A 268 8.59 -21.19 16.35
CA GLN A 268 9.46 -22.21 15.78
C GLN A 268 8.68 -23.46 15.41
N ASN A 269 7.82 -23.97 16.29
CA ASN A 269 7.03 -25.17 16.05
C ASN A 269 6.01 -24.98 14.93
N LYS A 270 5.35 -23.81 14.85
CA LYS A 270 4.40 -23.49 13.76
C LYS A 270 5.03 -23.26 12.40
N LEU A 271 6.31 -22.92 12.34
CA LEU A 271 7.06 -22.83 11.08
C LEU A 271 7.64 -24.19 10.64
N ILE A 272 7.62 -25.18 11.51
CA ILE A 272 8.10 -26.56 11.26
C ILE A 272 6.94 -27.48 10.86
N GLU A 273 5.73 -27.25 11.33
CA GLU A 273 4.49 -27.90 10.88
C GLU A 273 4.02 -27.36 9.51
#